data_9b7af76b43301c44ae4350170906dd03
#
_entry.id   9b7af76b43301c44ae4350170906dd03
#
_cell.length_a   1.000
_cell.length_b   1.000
_cell.length_c   1.000
_cell.angle_alpha   90.00
_cell.angle_beta   90.00
_cell.angle_gamma   90.00
#
_symmetry.space_group_name_H-M   'P 1'
#
loop_
_entity.id
_entity.type
_entity.pdbx_description
1 polymer ?
#
loop_
_entity_poly.entity_id
_entity_poly.type
_entity_poly.pdbx_seq_one_letter_code
_entity_poly.pdbx_strand_id
1 'polypeptide(L)'
;MVVDDAYFEYMKNKDYKSGIELFKNSKNVFILRTFSKIYGLASLRIGWGYGDKSIIKELYKIKPPFNVNKFAQICAIESLKDYKFVKKSVTHNTKWCKKIKNEMLKYNIETNKISGNFFLLNFKKAKFSADTTLKKLQKFGIILREMNSYGIKNCLRLTIGNIKENQIFLAKMKIIFKNV
;
A
#
# COMPACT_ATOMS: atom_id res chain seq x y z
N MET A 1 -14.68 -8.92 15.33
CA MET A 1 -14.17 -8.59 13.96
C MET A 1 -12.93 -7.73 14.08
N VAL A 2 -11.92 -7.95 13.23
CA VAL A 2 -10.74 -7.06 13.14
C VAL A 2 -10.79 -6.36 11.79
N VAL A 3 -10.63 -5.04 11.78
CA VAL A 3 -10.57 -4.21 10.58
C VAL A 3 -9.16 -3.68 10.42
N ASP A 4 -8.51 -4.02 9.31
CA ASP A 4 -7.17 -3.51 8.98
C ASP A 4 -7.28 -2.27 8.09
N ASP A 5 -7.10 -1.10 8.70
CA ASP A 5 -7.13 0.22 8.06
C ASP A 5 -5.72 0.75 7.74
N ALA A 6 -4.76 -0.13 7.48
CA ALA A 6 -3.35 0.25 7.28
C ALA A 6 -3.10 1.23 6.12
N TYR A 7 -4.03 1.39 5.21
CA TYR A 7 -3.93 2.30 4.06
C TYR A 7 -4.95 3.43 4.06
N PHE A 8 -5.61 3.67 5.19
CA PHE A 8 -6.65 4.68 5.33
C PHE A 8 -6.27 6.06 4.76
N GLU A 9 -5.07 6.53 5.07
CA GLU A 9 -4.61 7.87 4.68
C GLU A 9 -4.50 8.06 3.16
N TYR A 10 -4.37 6.97 2.39
CA TYR A 10 -4.36 7.00 0.92
C TYR A 10 -5.77 7.05 0.32
N MET A 11 -6.82 6.78 1.11
CA MET A 11 -8.19 6.69 0.63
C MET A 11 -8.77 8.08 0.42
N LYS A 12 -9.09 8.41 -0.85
CA LYS A 12 -9.71 9.69 -1.23
C LYS A 12 -11.12 9.52 -1.78
N ASN A 13 -11.64 8.30 -1.78
CA ASN A 13 -12.99 8.06 -2.28
C ASN A 13 -14.02 8.64 -1.29
N LYS A 14 -14.97 9.42 -1.79
CA LYS A 14 -16.05 10.01 -0.97
C LYS A 14 -16.92 8.94 -0.30
N ASP A 15 -17.06 7.78 -0.92
CA ASP A 15 -17.84 6.66 -0.38
C ASP A 15 -17.08 5.81 0.64
N TYR A 16 -15.79 6.07 0.85
CA TYR A 16 -15.00 5.36 1.83
C TYR A 16 -15.17 5.96 3.22
N LYS A 17 -15.50 5.10 4.16
CA LYS A 17 -15.52 5.43 5.59
C LYS A 17 -14.49 4.58 6.31
N SER A 18 -13.76 5.17 7.25
CA SER A 18 -12.78 4.43 8.04
C SER A 18 -13.43 3.45 9.00
N GLY A 19 -12.69 2.42 9.41
CA GLY A 19 -13.17 1.50 10.43
C GLY A 19 -13.60 2.21 11.72
N ILE A 20 -12.89 3.27 12.13
CA ILE A 20 -13.25 4.06 13.32
C ILE A 20 -14.59 4.78 13.09
N GLU A 21 -14.79 5.39 11.94
CA GLU A 21 -16.02 6.09 11.62
C GLU A 21 -17.25 5.16 11.61
N LEU A 22 -17.08 3.96 11.03
CA LEU A 22 -18.16 2.97 10.93
C LEU A 22 -18.45 2.26 12.25
N PHE A 23 -17.43 1.99 13.07
CA PHE A 23 -17.53 1.05 14.19
C PHE A 23 -17.12 1.65 15.55
N LYS A 24 -17.05 2.99 15.68
CA LYS A 24 -16.60 3.66 16.93
C LYS A 24 -17.36 3.24 18.19
N ASN A 25 -18.63 2.82 18.05
CA ASN A 25 -19.49 2.40 19.16
C ASN A 25 -19.64 0.87 19.26
N SER A 26 -18.93 0.10 18.44
CA SER A 26 -19.07 -1.36 18.40
C SER A 26 -18.21 -2.02 19.46
N LYS A 27 -18.81 -2.85 20.30
CA LYS A 27 -18.10 -3.57 21.38
C LYS A 27 -17.25 -4.74 20.91
N ASN A 28 -17.50 -5.26 19.70
CA ASN A 28 -16.89 -6.47 19.14
C ASN A 28 -16.02 -6.23 17.90
N VAL A 29 -15.61 -4.98 17.67
CA VAL A 29 -14.76 -4.59 16.55
C VAL A 29 -13.45 -3.98 17.07
N PHE A 30 -12.34 -4.41 16.47
CA PHE A 30 -11.02 -3.86 16.73
C PHE A 30 -10.39 -3.37 15.43
N ILE A 31 -9.95 -2.12 15.39
CA ILE A 31 -9.43 -1.46 14.20
C ILE A 31 -7.92 -1.30 14.35
N LEU A 32 -7.18 -1.71 13.31
CA LEU A 32 -5.73 -1.61 13.26
C LEU A 32 -5.29 -0.48 12.36
N ARG A 33 -4.29 0.28 12.81
CA ARG A 33 -3.59 1.34 12.08
C ARG A 33 -2.09 1.14 12.19
N THR A 34 -1.34 1.67 11.25
CA THR A 34 0.11 1.47 11.22
C THR A 34 0.86 2.73 10.84
N PHE A 35 2.05 2.89 11.39
CA PHE A 35 3.04 3.87 10.96
C PHE A 35 3.95 3.33 9.85
N SER A 36 3.81 2.06 9.48
CA SER A 36 4.68 1.39 8.49
C SER A 36 4.44 1.82 7.03
N LYS A 37 3.33 2.49 6.73
CA LYS A 37 2.96 2.84 5.34
C LYS A 37 3.23 4.32 5.09
N ILE A 38 2.22 5.17 5.14
CA ILE A 38 2.34 6.58 4.75
C ILE A 38 3.33 7.37 5.60
N TYR A 39 3.47 7.02 6.85
CA TYR A 39 4.41 7.69 7.78
C TYR A 39 5.87 7.26 7.60
N GLY A 40 6.15 6.22 6.78
CA GLY A 40 7.52 5.80 6.47
C GLY A 40 8.28 5.10 7.59
N LEU A 41 7.62 4.69 8.68
CA LEU A 41 8.25 4.12 9.88
C LEU A 41 8.22 2.59 9.92
N ALA A 42 8.27 1.92 8.76
CA ALA A 42 8.13 0.46 8.67
C ALA A 42 9.17 -0.32 9.50
N SER A 43 10.42 0.16 9.56
CA SER A 43 11.51 -0.46 10.31
C SER A 43 11.36 -0.34 11.82
N LEU A 44 10.61 0.64 12.31
CA LEU A 44 10.43 0.90 13.74
C LEU A 44 9.39 0.00 14.41
N ARG A 45 8.65 -0.79 13.64
CA ARG A 45 7.67 -1.78 14.10
C ARG A 45 6.63 -1.20 15.05
N ILE A 46 5.98 -0.10 14.66
CA ILE A 46 4.96 0.57 15.45
C ILE A 46 3.65 0.71 14.68
N GLY A 47 2.55 0.50 15.38
CA GLY A 47 1.17 0.72 14.97
C GLY A 47 0.32 0.96 16.20
N TRP A 48 -0.97 1.10 16.01
CA TRP A 48 -1.91 1.27 17.09
C TRP A 48 -3.26 0.61 16.75
N GLY A 49 -4.02 0.33 17.79
CA GLY A 49 -5.35 -0.25 17.67
C GLY A 49 -6.40 0.60 18.38
N TYR A 50 -7.62 0.56 17.86
CA TYR A 50 -8.79 1.19 18.44
C TYR A 50 -9.91 0.17 18.61
N GLY A 51 -10.54 0.15 19.78
CA GLY A 51 -11.63 -0.77 20.09
C GLY A 51 -12.23 -0.51 21.45
N ASP A 52 -13.20 -1.35 21.81
CA ASP A 52 -13.83 -1.29 23.13
C ASP A 52 -12.82 -1.50 24.26
N LYS A 53 -13.04 -0.85 25.40
CA LYS A 53 -12.18 -0.94 26.59
C LYS A 53 -12.00 -2.36 27.08
N SER A 54 -13.00 -3.23 26.93
CA SER A 54 -12.92 -4.64 27.34
C SER A 54 -11.88 -5.39 26.49
N ILE A 55 -11.89 -5.20 25.18
CA ILE A 55 -10.90 -5.79 24.27
C ILE A 55 -9.49 -5.26 24.59
N ILE A 56 -9.36 -3.96 24.76
CA ILE A 56 -8.08 -3.33 25.11
C ILE A 56 -7.52 -3.89 26.41
N LYS A 57 -8.37 -4.09 27.43
CA LYS A 57 -7.96 -4.67 28.72
C LYS A 57 -7.39 -6.09 28.55
N GLU A 58 -8.02 -6.94 27.74
CA GLU A 58 -7.52 -8.29 27.47
C GLU A 58 -6.19 -8.27 26.69
N LEU A 59 -6.04 -7.39 25.71
CA LEU A 59 -4.79 -7.20 24.98
C LEU A 59 -3.63 -6.76 25.89
N TYR A 60 -3.92 -5.91 26.90
CA TYR A 60 -2.90 -5.51 27.87
C TYR A 60 -2.41 -6.66 28.75
N LYS A 61 -3.24 -7.67 29.04
CA LYS A 61 -2.83 -8.85 29.82
C LYS A 61 -1.79 -9.72 29.09
N ILE A 62 -1.88 -9.80 27.76
CA ILE A 62 -1.02 -10.66 26.94
C ILE A 62 0.14 -9.89 26.27
N LYS A 63 0.10 -8.56 26.34
CA LYS A 63 1.14 -7.71 25.72
C LYS A 63 2.48 -7.93 26.42
N PRO A 64 3.57 -8.27 25.69
CA PRO A 64 4.90 -8.33 26.28
C PRO A 64 5.32 -6.96 26.86
N PRO A 65 6.12 -6.94 27.94
CA PRO A 65 6.70 -5.71 28.44
C PRO A 65 7.60 -5.08 27.37
N PHE A 66 7.62 -3.75 27.30
CA PHE A 66 8.46 -2.99 26.36
C PHE A 66 8.28 -3.36 24.88
N ASN A 67 7.09 -3.84 24.47
CA ASN A 67 6.80 -4.29 23.11
C ASN A 67 6.99 -3.22 22.02
N VAL A 68 6.98 -1.94 22.39
CA VAL A 68 7.27 -0.80 21.50
C VAL A 68 8.45 -0.04 22.06
N ASN A 69 9.54 0.07 21.27
CA ASN A 69 10.72 0.78 21.71
C ASN A 69 10.50 2.31 21.77
N LYS A 70 11.27 3.01 22.60
CA LYS A 70 11.09 4.43 22.85
C LYS A 70 11.31 5.30 21.61
N PHE A 71 12.27 4.96 20.74
CA PHE A 71 12.53 5.70 19.51
C PHE A 71 11.32 5.62 18.57
N ALA A 72 10.71 4.43 18.42
CA ALA A 72 9.50 4.26 17.63
C ALA A 72 8.36 5.15 18.14
N GLN A 73 8.17 5.24 19.46
CA GLN A 73 7.14 6.10 20.06
C GLN A 73 7.39 7.58 19.75
N ILE A 74 8.61 8.07 19.94
CA ILE A 74 8.98 9.46 19.65
C ILE A 74 8.77 9.77 18.16
N CYS A 75 9.28 8.92 17.27
CA CYS A 75 9.12 9.10 15.82
C CYS A 75 7.64 9.07 15.40
N ALA A 76 6.82 8.22 15.99
CA ALA A 76 5.40 8.17 15.71
C ALA A 76 4.69 9.47 16.13
N ILE A 77 4.98 9.99 17.32
CA ILE A 77 4.42 11.27 17.80
C ILE A 77 4.79 12.41 16.86
N GLU A 78 6.06 12.52 16.47
CA GLU A 78 6.50 13.57 15.55
C GLU A 78 5.91 13.40 14.15
N SER A 79 5.80 12.17 13.63
CA SER A 79 5.20 11.92 12.32
C SER A 79 3.71 12.30 12.24
N LEU A 80 2.98 12.20 13.34
CA LEU A 80 1.57 12.66 13.41
C LEU A 80 1.43 14.18 13.29
N LYS A 81 2.46 14.95 13.61
CA LYS A 81 2.48 16.41 13.48
C LYS A 81 2.78 16.87 12.05
N ASP A 82 3.39 16.03 11.23
CA ASP A 82 3.80 16.38 9.86
C ASP A 82 2.68 16.13 8.82
N TYR A 83 1.63 16.91 8.89
CA TYR A 83 0.54 16.90 7.90
C TYR A 83 1.01 17.22 6.48
N LYS A 84 2.09 18.00 6.34
CA LYS A 84 2.64 18.38 5.03
C LYS A 84 3.22 17.16 4.33
N PHE A 85 3.96 16.33 5.06
CA PHE A 85 4.51 15.07 4.55
C PHE A 85 3.39 14.11 4.10
N VAL A 86 2.38 13.90 4.93
CA VAL A 86 1.23 13.04 4.59
C VAL A 86 0.53 13.55 3.32
N LYS A 87 0.20 14.85 3.25
CA LYS A 87 -0.44 15.46 2.08
C LYS A 87 0.42 15.31 0.82
N LYS A 88 1.73 15.55 0.91
CA LYS A 88 2.70 15.37 -0.19
C LYS A 88 2.73 13.92 -0.67
N SER A 89 2.78 12.96 0.24
CA SER A 89 2.79 11.52 -0.06
C SER A 89 1.52 11.08 -0.77
N VAL A 90 0.35 11.49 -0.30
CA VAL A 90 -0.94 11.19 -0.94
C VAL A 90 -1.03 11.81 -2.34
N THR A 91 -0.58 13.06 -2.49
CA THR A 91 -0.59 13.76 -3.79
C THR A 91 0.34 13.08 -4.79
N HIS A 92 1.56 12.74 -4.37
CA HIS A 92 2.53 11.98 -5.16
C HIS A 92 1.94 10.64 -5.61
N ASN A 93 1.40 9.87 -4.68
CA ASN A 93 0.79 8.57 -4.96
C ASN A 93 -0.33 8.69 -5.98
N THR A 94 -1.27 9.60 -5.78
CA THR A 94 -2.41 9.81 -6.69
C THR A 94 -1.97 10.17 -8.11
N LYS A 95 -0.99 11.08 -8.22
CA LYS A 95 -0.42 11.51 -9.51
C LYS A 95 0.21 10.35 -10.27
N TRP A 96 1.07 9.58 -9.59
CA TRP A 96 1.80 8.48 -10.22
C TRP A 96 0.91 7.27 -10.51
N CYS A 97 -0.03 6.95 -9.64
CA CYS A 97 -1.02 5.93 -9.91
C CYS A 97 -1.79 6.23 -11.21
N LYS A 98 -2.29 7.46 -11.37
CA LYS A 98 -3.00 7.87 -12.60
C LYS A 98 -2.10 7.77 -13.83
N LYS A 99 -0.86 8.27 -13.74
CA LYS A 99 0.09 8.25 -14.85
C LYS A 99 0.45 6.82 -15.28
N ILE A 100 0.78 5.96 -14.30
CA ILE A 100 1.14 4.56 -14.59
C ILE A 100 -0.06 3.79 -15.14
N LYS A 101 -1.25 3.94 -14.54
CA LYS A 101 -2.47 3.32 -15.05
C LYS A 101 -2.71 3.65 -16.52
N ASN A 102 -2.64 4.93 -16.89
CA ASN A 102 -2.86 5.38 -18.28
C ASN A 102 -1.81 4.79 -19.24
N GLU A 103 -0.57 4.65 -18.80
CA GLU A 103 0.47 4.04 -19.63
C GLU A 103 0.26 2.52 -19.78
N MET A 104 -0.11 1.82 -18.71
CA MET A 104 -0.38 0.37 -18.75
C MET A 104 -1.55 0.01 -19.68
N LEU A 105 -2.56 0.85 -19.74
CA LEU A 105 -3.69 0.64 -20.67
C LEU A 105 -3.25 0.58 -22.13
N LYS A 106 -2.18 1.30 -22.53
CA LYS A 106 -1.63 1.24 -23.90
C LYS A 106 -1.08 -0.15 -24.28
N TYR A 107 -0.77 -0.96 -23.29
CA TYR A 107 -0.25 -2.33 -23.44
C TYR A 107 -1.31 -3.40 -23.14
N ASN A 108 -2.59 -3.01 -23.05
CA ASN A 108 -3.71 -3.87 -22.64
C ASN A 108 -3.49 -4.50 -21.23
N ILE A 109 -2.77 -3.80 -20.36
CA ILE A 109 -2.59 -4.18 -18.96
C ILE A 109 -3.62 -3.41 -18.13
N GLU A 110 -4.60 -4.14 -17.59
CA GLU A 110 -5.64 -3.58 -16.74
C GLU A 110 -5.13 -3.37 -15.31
N THR A 111 -5.73 -2.42 -14.61
CA THR A 111 -5.43 -2.16 -13.19
C THR A 111 -6.71 -2.11 -12.39
N ASN A 112 -6.66 -2.54 -11.13
CA ASN A 112 -7.78 -2.38 -10.21
C ASN A 112 -7.96 -0.91 -9.77
N LYS A 113 -9.03 -0.64 -9.02
CA LYS A 113 -9.23 0.65 -8.32
C LYS A 113 -8.11 0.82 -7.29
N ILE A 114 -7.53 2.03 -7.26
CA ILE A 114 -6.40 2.34 -6.39
C ILE A 114 -6.93 2.65 -5.00
N SER A 115 -6.47 1.88 -4.01
CA SER A 115 -6.92 1.97 -2.62
C SER A 115 -5.76 1.96 -1.62
N GLY A 116 -4.55 2.27 -2.08
CA GLY A 116 -3.33 2.30 -1.27
C GLY A 116 -2.19 2.90 -2.06
N ASN A 117 -0.95 2.60 -1.67
CA ASN A 117 0.25 2.99 -2.43
C ASN A 117 0.70 1.92 -3.42
N PHE A 118 -0.17 0.99 -3.76
CA PHE A 118 0.06 -0.06 -4.75
C PHE A 118 -1.24 -0.42 -5.49
N PHE A 119 -1.10 -1.11 -6.61
CA PHE A 119 -2.21 -1.70 -7.35
C PHE A 119 -1.75 -2.92 -8.15
N LEU A 120 -2.71 -3.68 -8.63
CA LEU A 120 -2.47 -4.84 -9.47
C LEU A 120 -2.35 -4.42 -10.94
N LEU A 121 -1.39 -5.02 -11.62
CA LEU A 121 -1.25 -5.06 -13.06
C LEU A 121 -1.76 -6.41 -13.53
N ASN A 122 -2.88 -6.44 -14.27
CA ASN A 122 -3.47 -7.66 -14.80
C ASN A 122 -3.08 -7.82 -16.28
N PHE A 123 -2.39 -8.90 -16.58
CA PHE A 123 -1.83 -9.20 -17.90
C PHE A 123 -2.71 -10.11 -18.76
N LYS A 124 -3.97 -10.35 -18.35
CA LYS A 124 -4.87 -11.28 -19.08
C LYS A 124 -5.02 -10.95 -20.55
N LYS A 125 -5.04 -9.64 -20.89
CA LYS A 125 -5.20 -9.15 -22.27
C LYS A 125 -3.91 -8.61 -22.87
N ALA A 126 -2.81 -8.63 -22.11
CA ALA A 126 -1.54 -8.12 -22.57
C ALA A 126 -0.82 -9.11 -23.49
N LYS A 127 0.10 -8.62 -24.32
CA LYS A 127 0.91 -9.45 -25.22
C LYS A 127 1.77 -10.47 -24.46
N PHE A 128 2.32 -10.09 -23.32
CA PHE A 128 3.14 -10.95 -22.47
C PHE A 128 2.41 -11.26 -21.17
N SER A 129 2.63 -12.46 -20.63
CA SER A 129 2.14 -12.85 -19.31
C SER A 129 2.84 -12.04 -18.20
N ALA A 130 2.26 -12.07 -17.00
CA ALA A 130 2.87 -11.49 -15.79
C ALA A 130 4.27 -12.06 -15.54
N ASP A 131 4.43 -13.38 -15.62
CA ASP A 131 5.71 -14.06 -15.41
C ASP A 131 6.76 -13.64 -16.45
N THR A 132 6.41 -13.65 -17.74
CA THR A 132 7.31 -13.19 -18.81
C THR A 132 7.72 -11.74 -18.61
N THR A 133 6.77 -10.88 -18.25
CA THR A 133 7.04 -9.45 -18.02
C THR A 133 7.94 -9.26 -16.81
N LEU A 134 7.71 -10.00 -15.72
CA LEU A 134 8.54 -9.94 -14.52
C LEU A 134 9.98 -10.34 -14.83
N LYS A 135 10.21 -11.47 -15.52
CA LYS A 135 11.54 -11.92 -15.93
C LYS A 135 12.28 -10.89 -16.79
N LYS A 136 11.55 -10.21 -17.70
CA LYS A 136 12.12 -9.11 -18.48
C LYS A 136 12.46 -7.88 -17.63
N LEU A 137 11.61 -7.50 -16.67
CA LEU A 137 11.85 -6.39 -15.75
C LEU A 137 13.04 -6.67 -14.81
N GLN A 138 13.18 -7.91 -14.33
CA GLN A 138 14.30 -8.33 -13.48
C GLN A 138 15.66 -8.14 -14.17
N LYS A 139 15.76 -8.33 -15.48
CA LYS A 139 16.99 -8.03 -16.26
C LYS A 139 17.37 -6.54 -16.20
N PHE A 140 16.43 -5.66 -15.86
CA PHE A 140 16.65 -4.23 -15.64
C PHE A 140 16.76 -3.85 -14.17
N GLY A 141 16.81 -4.83 -13.25
CA GLY A 141 16.86 -4.62 -11.81
C GLY A 141 15.51 -4.18 -11.20
N ILE A 142 14.40 -4.38 -11.91
CA ILE A 142 13.05 -4.02 -11.42
C ILE A 142 12.34 -5.30 -10.96
N ILE A 143 11.95 -5.30 -9.68
CA ILE A 143 11.26 -6.43 -9.06
C ILE A 143 9.86 -6.01 -8.66
N LEU A 144 8.85 -6.62 -9.26
CA LEU A 144 7.45 -6.51 -8.84
C LEU A 144 7.05 -7.74 -8.02
N ARG A 145 6.03 -7.60 -7.20
CA ARG A 145 5.56 -8.72 -6.40
C ARG A 145 4.64 -9.62 -7.19
N GLU A 146 4.97 -10.89 -7.25
CA GLU A 146 4.09 -11.95 -7.77
C GLU A 146 2.87 -12.14 -6.89
N MET A 147 1.75 -12.49 -7.52
CA MET A 147 0.47 -12.63 -6.82
C MET A 147 -0.08 -14.06 -6.82
N ASN A 148 0.67 -15.01 -7.38
CA ASN A 148 0.25 -16.41 -7.48
C ASN A 148 -0.01 -17.04 -6.10
N SER A 149 0.81 -16.75 -5.10
CA SER A 149 0.64 -17.22 -3.72
C SER A 149 -0.64 -16.74 -3.04
N TYR A 150 -1.28 -15.70 -3.60
CA TYR A 150 -2.58 -15.16 -3.15
C TYR A 150 -3.74 -15.67 -4.00
N GLY A 151 -3.53 -16.64 -4.89
CA GLY A 151 -4.55 -17.15 -5.82
C GLY A 151 -4.90 -16.18 -6.97
N ILE A 152 -4.17 -15.06 -7.12
CA ILE A 152 -4.42 -14.06 -8.15
C ILE A 152 -3.47 -14.32 -9.32
N LYS A 153 -3.95 -15.10 -10.29
CA LYS A 153 -3.15 -15.55 -11.44
C LYS A 153 -2.91 -14.41 -12.45
N ASN A 154 -1.77 -14.48 -13.12
CA ASN A 154 -1.35 -13.57 -14.19
C ASN A 154 -1.41 -12.09 -13.81
N CYS A 155 -1.09 -11.78 -12.56
CA CYS A 155 -1.04 -10.43 -12.01
C CYS A 155 0.28 -10.16 -11.30
N LEU A 156 0.72 -8.90 -11.36
CA LEU A 156 1.85 -8.38 -10.58
C LEU A 156 1.36 -7.21 -9.72
N ARG A 157 1.87 -7.11 -8.49
CA ARG A 157 1.62 -5.94 -7.65
C ARG A 157 2.74 -4.93 -7.81
N LEU A 158 2.40 -3.74 -8.25
CA LEU A 158 3.27 -2.58 -8.33
C LEU A 158 3.04 -1.67 -7.12
N THR A 159 4.08 -1.38 -6.36
CA THR A 159 4.09 -0.32 -5.35
C THR A 159 4.60 0.97 -5.97
N ILE A 160 3.96 2.09 -5.67
CA ILE A 160 4.40 3.40 -6.15
C ILE A 160 5.70 3.78 -5.45
N GLY A 161 6.75 3.93 -6.24
CA GLY A 161 8.06 4.37 -5.80
C GLY A 161 8.22 5.89 -5.83
N ASN A 162 9.46 6.36 -5.68
CA ASN A 162 9.80 7.77 -5.88
C ASN A 162 9.72 8.16 -7.37
N ILE A 163 9.97 9.43 -7.68
CA ILE A 163 9.87 9.96 -9.06
C ILE A 163 10.78 9.18 -10.02
N LYS A 164 12.03 8.98 -9.64
CA LYS A 164 13.04 8.29 -10.48
C LYS A 164 12.68 6.83 -10.71
N GLU A 165 12.28 6.11 -9.68
CA GLU A 165 11.87 4.71 -9.76
C GLU A 165 10.67 4.53 -10.69
N ASN A 166 9.64 5.37 -10.54
CA ASN A 166 8.45 5.33 -11.39
C ASN A 166 8.78 5.66 -12.86
N GLN A 167 9.70 6.61 -13.09
CA GLN A 167 10.16 6.94 -14.46
C GLN A 167 10.93 5.77 -15.09
N ILE A 168 11.83 5.15 -14.34
CA ILE A 168 12.58 3.97 -14.80
C ILE A 168 11.62 2.83 -15.14
N PHE A 169 10.65 2.53 -14.26
CA PHE A 169 9.64 1.51 -14.51
C PHE A 169 8.90 1.78 -15.83
N LEU A 170 8.37 2.99 -16.03
CA LEU A 170 7.65 3.33 -17.26
C LEU A 170 8.54 3.23 -18.51
N ALA A 171 9.79 3.69 -18.43
CA ALA A 171 10.73 3.58 -19.54
C ALA A 171 11.01 2.13 -19.93
N LYS A 172 11.19 1.24 -18.93
CA LYS A 172 11.44 -0.18 -19.19
C LYS A 172 10.21 -0.92 -19.69
N MET A 173 9.02 -0.61 -19.19
CA MET A 173 7.77 -1.12 -19.75
C MET A 173 7.62 -0.74 -21.22
N LYS A 174 7.95 0.50 -21.58
CA LYS A 174 7.96 0.95 -22.97
C LYS A 174 8.91 0.13 -23.86
N ILE A 175 10.11 -0.16 -23.39
CA ILE A 175 11.09 -1.02 -24.11
C ILE A 175 10.51 -2.43 -24.28
N ILE A 176 9.97 -3.03 -23.23
CA ILE A 176 9.44 -4.40 -23.25
C ILE A 176 8.28 -4.56 -24.23
N PHE A 177 7.40 -3.53 -24.35
CA PHE A 177 6.17 -3.61 -25.11
C PHE A 177 6.19 -2.85 -26.45
N LYS A 178 7.19 -2.00 -26.73
CA LYS A 178 7.30 -1.24 -28.00
C LYS A 178 7.96 -2.01 -29.15
N ASN A 179 8.80 -2.99 -28.86
CA ASN A 179 9.48 -3.78 -29.91
C ASN A 179 8.54 -4.88 -30.44
N VAL A 180 7.36 -4.42 -30.86
CA VAL A 180 6.34 -5.28 -31.43
C VAL A 180 5.50 -4.53 -32.43
#